data_f62e9cb38f484eae9ef81042801ac4f6
#
_entry.id   f62e9cb38f484eae9ef81042801ac4f6
#
_cell.length_a   1.000
_cell.length_b   1.000
_cell.length_c   1.000
_cell.angle_alpha   90.00
_cell.angle_beta   90.00
_cell.angle_gamma   90.00
#
_symmetry.space_group_name_H-M   'P 1'
#
loop_
_entity.id
_entity.type
_entity.pdbx_description
1 polymer ?
#
loop_
_entity_poly.entity_id
_entity_poly.type
_entity_poly.pdbx_seq_one_letter_code
_entity_poly.pdbx_strand_id
1 'polypeptide(L)'
;MGPLTCLRLALLPVMLGTALVAAAQANLEINTPAIAAVQKGMQERHGQLLPLYTSGGVGLTRDGGVALRDANAVPLAQRAQANGLVAAENKDRASLYREIAIANGRAEWENDIRSTFAQRWIDKAQPGWYYQNASGAWIRK
;
A
#
# COMPACT_ATOMS: atom_id res chain seq x y z
N MET A 1 -28.76 -59.81 -10.34
CA MET A 1 -29.06 -58.43 -10.76
C MET A 1 -28.86 -57.53 -9.56
N GLY A 2 -27.71 -56.87 -9.44
CA GLY A 2 -27.45 -55.91 -8.38
C GLY A 2 -27.63 -54.46 -8.89
N PRO A 3 -28.16 -53.57 -8.07
CA PRO A 3 -28.34 -52.18 -8.49
C PRO A 3 -27.01 -51.45 -8.48
N LEU A 4 -26.76 -50.73 -9.57
CA LEU A 4 -25.66 -49.82 -9.75
C LEU A 4 -25.78 -48.62 -8.79
N THR A 5 -24.89 -48.53 -7.82
CA THR A 5 -24.76 -47.36 -6.94
C THR A 5 -24.02 -46.27 -7.70
N CYS A 6 -24.75 -45.25 -8.16
CA CYS A 6 -24.16 -44.02 -8.71
C CYS A 6 -23.46 -43.24 -7.61
N LEU A 7 -22.14 -43.28 -7.61
CA LEU A 7 -21.30 -42.44 -6.81
C LEU A 7 -21.36 -41.01 -7.39
N ARG A 8 -22.16 -40.12 -6.77
CA ARG A 8 -22.16 -38.69 -7.08
C ARG A 8 -20.92 -38.08 -6.50
N LEU A 9 -19.95 -37.80 -7.35
CA LEU A 9 -18.80 -36.99 -7.03
C LEU A 9 -19.28 -35.52 -6.91
N ALA A 10 -19.38 -35.05 -5.69
CA ALA A 10 -19.67 -33.63 -5.42
C ALA A 10 -18.41 -32.82 -5.74
N LEU A 11 -18.41 -32.13 -6.87
CA LEU A 11 -17.43 -31.08 -7.18
C LEU A 11 -17.70 -29.89 -6.25
N LEU A 12 -16.84 -29.72 -5.27
CA LEU A 12 -16.76 -28.47 -4.51
C LEU A 12 -16.16 -27.40 -5.43
N PRO A 13 -16.81 -26.24 -5.63
CA PRO A 13 -16.17 -25.15 -6.35
C PRO A 13 -15.05 -24.57 -5.50
N VAL A 14 -13.85 -24.62 -6.00
CA VAL A 14 -12.69 -23.92 -5.42
C VAL A 14 -12.94 -22.41 -5.59
N MET A 15 -13.29 -21.77 -4.49
CA MET A 15 -13.37 -20.30 -4.39
C MET A 15 -11.95 -19.73 -4.29
N LEU A 16 -11.20 -19.75 -5.38
CA LEU A 16 -9.94 -19.03 -5.50
C LEU A 16 -10.16 -17.88 -6.49
N GLY A 17 -10.07 -16.64 -6.05
CA GLY A 17 -9.80 -15.55 -6.96
C GLY A 17 -10.58 -14.26 -6.87
N THR A 18 -11.22 -13.91 -5.75
CA THR A 18 -11.98 -12.64 -5.69
C THR A 18 -11.12 -11.38 -5.45
N ALA A 19 -9.99 -11.49 -4.78
CA ALA A 19 -9.15 -10.33 -4.43
C ALA A 19 -8.42 -9.72 -5.64
N LEU A 20 -7.90 -10.54 -6.55
CA LEU A 20 -7.21 -10.08 -7.76
C LEU A 20 -8.15 -9.38 -8.75
N VAL A 21 -9.42 -9.75 -8.78
CA VAL A 21 -10.43 -9.17 -9.68
C VAL A 21 -10.81 -7.75 -9.24
N ALA A 22 -10.93 -7.49 -7.93
CA ALA A 22 -11.28 -6.17 -7.41
C ALA A 22 -10.22 -5.11 -7.75
N ALA A 23 -8.92 -5.41 -7.53
CA ALA A 23 -7.83 -4.48 -7.85
C ALA A 23 -7.71 -4.21 -9.36
N ALA A 24 -7.97 -5.23 -10.22
CA ALA A 24 -7.94 -5.08 -11.67
C ALA A 24 -9.13 -4.25 -12.20
N GLN A 25 -10.27 -4.22 -11.49
CA GLN A 25 -11.47 -3.48 -11.88
C GLN A 25 -11.52 -2.06 -11.32
N ALA A 26 -10.77 -1.75 -10.26
CA ALA A 26 -10.78 -0.44 -9.64
C ALA A 26 -10.15 0.60 -10.57
N ASN A 27 -10.82 1.75 -10.72
CA ASN A 27 -10.21 2.93 -11.33
C ASN A 27 -9.33 3.62 -10.30
N LEU A 28 -8.03 3.35 -10.34
CA LEU A 28 -7.06 3.92 -9.42
C LEU A 28 -6.70 5.38 -9.73
N GLU A 29 -7.04 5.84 -10.92
CA GLU A 29 -6.81 7.22 -11.39
C GLU A 29 -8.06 8.11 -11.22
N ILE A 30 -9.11 7.58 -10.57
CA ILE A 30 -10.31 8.36 -10.26
C ILE A 30 -9.93 9.57 -9.39
N ASN A 31 -10.50 10.71 -9.68
CA ASN A 31 -10.24 11.93 -8.94
C ASN A 31 -11.54 12.53 -8.38
N THR A 32 -11.46 12.93 -7.12
CA THR A 32 -12.52 13.66 -6.42
C THR A 32 -11.87 14.81 -5.65
N PRO A 33 -12.63 15.82 -5.19
CA PRO A 33 -12.05 16.87 -4.33
C PRO A 33 -11.34 16.32 -3.10
N ALA A 34 -11.86 15.26 -2.48
CA ALA A 34 -11.24 14.61 -1.33
C ALA A 34 -9.89 13.96 -1.69
N ILE A 35 -9.84 13.23 -2.81
CA ILE A 35 -8.60 12.61 -3.32
C ILE A 35 -7.59 13.68 -3.68
N ALA A 36 -8.00 14.73 -4.39
CA ALA A 36 -7.11 15.82 -4.78
C ALA A 36 -6.49 16.53 -3.56
N ALA A 37 -7.25 16.75 -2.51
CA ALA A 37 -6.77 17.36 -1.27
C ALA A 37 -5.71 16.50 -0.58
N VAL A 38 -5.94 15.19 -0.49
CA VAL A 38 -4.98 14.23 0.07
C VAL A 38 -3.69 14.20 -0.76
N GLN A 39 -3.80 14.11 -2.07
CA GLN A 39 -2.65 14.09 -2.98
C GLN A 39 -1.84 15.37 -2.90
N LYS A 40 -2.49 16.52 -2.76
CA LYS A 40 -1.80 17.81 -2.57
C LYS A 40 -0.94 17.80 -1.30
N GLY A 41 -1.49 17.33 -0.18
CA GLY A 41 -0.73 17.22 1.08
C GLY A 41 0.47 16.29 0.96
N MET A 42 0.31 15.17 0.26
CA MET A 42 1.40 14.23 -0.01
C MET A 42 2.50 14.85 -0.88
N GLN A 43 2.13 15.59 -1.93
CA GLN A 43 3.08 16.28 -2.81
C GLN A 43 3.87 17.35 -2.07
N GLU A 44 3.21 18.16 -1.24
CA GLU A 44 3.86 19.20 -0.43
C GLU A 44 4.84 18.59 0.58
N ARG A 45 4.53 17.41 1.13
CA ARG A 45 5.39 16.71 2.11
C ARG A 45 6.56 15.98 1.44
N HIS A 46 6.45 15.61 0.19
CA HIS A 46 7.44 14.76 -0.49
C HIS A 46 8.84 15.36 -0.45
N GLY A 47 8.98 16.65 -0.61
CA GLY A 47 10.28 17.35 -0.56
C GLY A 47 11.00 17.20 0.79
N GLN A 48 10.26 17.05 1.88
CA GLN A 48 10.80 16.79 3.22
C GLN A 48 11.09 15.31 3.48
N LEU A 49 10.34 14.41 2.84
CA LEU A 49 10.58 12.96 2.93
C LEU A 49 11.74 12.48 2.07
N LEU A 50 12.01 13.15 0.96
CA LEU A 50 13.03 12.72 0.00
C LEU A 50 14.41 12.52 0.62
N PRO A 51 14.95 13.44 1.44
CA PRO A 51 16.23 13.22 2.11
C PRO A 51 16.21 12.01 3.06
N LEU A 52 15.07 11.71 3.67
CA LEU A 52 14.91 10.59 4.59
C LEU A 52 14.88 9.25 3.85
N TYR A 53 14.28 9.20 2.67
CA TYR A 53 14.37 8.03 1.78
C TYR A 53 15.80 7.80 1.32
N THR A 54 16.47 8.87 0.90
CA THR A 54 17.84 8.81 0.37
C THR A 54 18.85 8.37 1.44
N SER A 55 18.69 8.84 2.68
CA SER A 55 19.55 8.42 3.80
C SER A 55 19.25 7.01 4.31
N GLY A 56 18.10 6.45 3.95
CA GLY A 56 17.61 5.19 4.48
C GLY A 56 17.00 5.27 5.88
N GLY A 57 16.81 6.48 6.41
CA GLY A 57 16.10 6.69 7.68
C GLY A 57 14.64 6.29 7.61
N VAL A 58 14.00 6.53 6.47
CA VAL A 58 12.63 6.13 6.18
C VAL A 58 12.61 5.16 5.01
N GLY A 59 11.75 4.15 5.08
CA GLY A 59 11.53 3.17 4.02
C GLY A 59 10.05 2.92 3.76
N LEU A 60 9.77 2.28 2.63
CA LEU A 60 8.43 1.90 2.19
C LEU A 60 8.03 0.59 2.84
N THR A 61 6.86 0.54 3.48
CA THR A 61 6.37 -0.67 4.11
C THR A 61 5.57 -1.54 3.13
N ARG A 62 5.49 -2.83 3.40
CA ARG A 62 4.75 -3.79 2.56
C ARG A 62 3.24 -3.56 2.54
N ASP A 63 2.73 -2.82 3.52
CA ASP A 63 1.30 -2.52 3.66
C ASP A 63 0.88 -1.19 3.04
N GLY A 64 1.73 -0.59 2.22
CA GLY A 64 1.42 0.64 1.50
C GLY A 64 1.66 1.93 2.27
N GLY A 65 2.39 1.86 3.38
CA GLY A 65 2.80 3.00 4.18
C GLY A 65 4.30 3.28 4.10
N VAL A 66 4.78 4.05 5.06
CA VAL A 66 6.19 4.33 5.31
C VAL A 66 6.51 4.12 6.78
N ALA A 67 7.77 3.88 7.11
CA ALA A 67 8.22 3.71 8.48
C ALA A 67 9.61 4.31 8.70
N LEU A 68 9.88 4.74 9.92
CA LEU A 68 11.24 5.05 10.34
C LEU A 68 12.02 3.73 10.40
N ARG A 69 12.86 3.48 9.40
CA ARG A 69 13.64 2.24 9.27
C ARG A 69 14.88 2.24 10.17
N ASP A 70 15.59 3.35 10.16
CA ASP A 70 16.86 3.51 10.90
C ASP A 70 16.94 4.93 11.47
N ALA A 71 16.67 5.03 12.76
CA ALA A 71 16.76 6.30 13.48
C ALA A 71 18.19 6.87 13.48
N ASN A 72 19.22 6.02 13.41
CA ASN A 72 20.61 6.46 13.38
C ASN A 72 21.00 7.12 12.04
N ALA A 73 20.25 6.86 10.97
CA ALA A 73 20.41 7.55 9.69
C ALA A 73 19.75 8.94 9.66
N VAL A 74 19.09 9.34 10.76
CA VAL A 74 18.46 10.65 10.90
C VAL A 74 19.18 11.42 12.03
N PRO A 75 19.67 12.65 11.76
CA PRO A 75 20.25 13.47 12.81
C PRO A 75 19.31 13.59 14.01
N LEU A 76 19.86 13.51 15.23
CA LEU A 76 19.07 13.48 16.47
C LEU A 76 18.08 14.65 16.55
N ALA A 77 18.51 15.85 16.16
CA ALA A 77 17.67 17.05 16.17
C ALA A 77 16.48 16.98 15.17
N GLN A 78 16.53 16.08 14.19
CA GLN A 78 15.50 15.92 13.14
C GLN A 78 14.58 14.70 13.35
N ARG A 79 14.86 13.86 14.35
CA ARG A 79 14.10 12.61 14.55
C ARG A 79 12.63 12.85 14.89
N ALA A 80 12.32 13.86 15.70
CA ALA A 80 10.95 14.20 16.03
C ALA A 80 10.19 14.68 14.79
N GLN A 81 10.80 15.49 13.93
CA GLN A 81 10.23 15.91 12.66
C GLN A 81 10.02 14.71 11.71
N ALA A 82 10.99 13.81 11.62
CA ALA A 82 10.88 12.61 10.80
C ALA A 82 9.71 11.73 11.24
N ASN A 83 9.53 11.52 12.53
CA ASN A 83 8.38 10.79 13.07
C ASN A 83 7.04 11.47 12.71
N GLY A 84 6.97 12.79 12.79
CA GLY A 84 5.79 13.57 12.37
C GLY A 84 5.48 13.43 10.89
N LEU A 85 6.50 13.46 10.04
CA LEU A 85 6.37 13.28 8.59
C LEU A 85 5.86 11.88 8.26
N VAL A 86 6.40 10.85 8.90
CA VAL A 86 5.95 9.46 8.73
C VAL A 86 4.48 9.31 9.14
N ALA A 87 4.09 9.85 10.29
CA ALA A 87 2.71 9.79 10.76
C ALA A 87 1.74 10.50 9.80
N ALA A 88 2.08 11.69 9.33
CA ALA A 88 1.27 12.46 8.39
C ALA A 88 1.15 11.76 7.03
N GLU A 89 2.25 11.20 6.52
CA GLU A 89 2.25 10.44 5.26
C GLU A 89 1.35 9.21 5.35
N ASN A 90 1.47 8.45 6.43
CA ASN A 90 0.65 7.24 6.63
C ASN A 90 -0.84 7.57 6.76
N LYS A 91 -1.18 8.69 7.41
CA LYS A 91 -2.56 9.16 7.50
C LYS A 91 -3.13 9.48 6.11
N ASP A 92 -2.39 10.19 5.30
CA ASP A 92 -2.82 10.57 3.96
C ASP A 92 -2.90 9.36 3.02
N ARG A 93 -1.94 8.45 3.09
CA ARG A 93 -2.01 7.20 2.31
C ARG A 93 -3.23 6.36 2.67
N ALA A 94 -3.52 6.19 3.95
CA ALA A 94 -4.73 5.49 4.39
C ALA A 94 -5.99 6.16 3.88
N SER A 95 -6.06 7.49 3.95
CA SER A 95 -7.18 8.27 3.40
C SER A 95 -7.29 8.11 1.89
N LEU A 96 -6.18 8.13 1.16
CA LEU A 96 -6.14 7.95 -0.28
C LEU A 96 -6.78 6.61 -0.68
N TYR A 97 -6.37 5.52 -0.06
CA TYR A 97 -6.89 4.18 -0.38
C TYR A 97 -8.38 4.06 -0.11
N ARG A 98 -8.84 4.61 1.02
CA ARG A 98 -10.27 4.63 1.37
C ARG A 98 -11.08 5.48 0.40
N GLU A 99 -10.62 6.68 0.09
CA GLU A 99 -11.35 7.59 -0.81
C GLU A 99 -11.43 7.06 -2.24
N ILE A 100 -10.39 6.37 -2.73
CA ILE A 100 -10.44 5.69 -4.02
C ILE A 100 -11.46 4.57 -4.01
N ALA A 101 -11.53 3.77 -2.94
CA ALA A 101 -12.52 2.72 -2.80
C ALA A 101 -13.95 3.28 -2.80
N ILE A 102 -14.19 4.33 -2.01
CA ILE A 102 -15.49 5.03 -1.95
C ILE A 102 -15.88 5.60 -3.31
N ALA A 103 -14.94 6.25 -4.01
CA ALA A 103 -15.19 6.86 -5.32
C ALA A 103 -15.52 5.81 -6.40
N ASN A 104 -15.03 4.57 -6.25
CA ASN A 104 -15.40 3.44 -7.09
C ASN A 104 -16.75 2.80 -6.70
N GLY A 105 -17.40 3.29 -5.63
CA GLY A 105 -18.63 2.70 -5.09
C GLY A 105 -18.41 1.35 -4.41
N ARG A 106 -17.19 1.05 -3.97
CA ARG A 106 -16.77 -0.23 -3.41
C ARG A 106 -15.86 -0.03 -2.19
N ALA A 107 -16.43 0.40 -1.07
CA ALA A 107 -15.67 0.62 0.17
C ALA A 107 -14.89 -0.64 0.61
N GLU A 108 -15.41 -1.82 0.31
CA GLU A 108 -14.78 -3.12 0.61
C GLU A 108 -13.47 -3.39 -0.17
N TRP A 109 -13.19 -2.59 -1.20
CA TRP A 109 -11.95 -2.72 -1.99
C TRP A 109 -10.74 -2.01 -1.39
N GLU A 110 -10.89 -1.34 -0.26
CA GLU A 110 -9.81 -0.53 0.35
C GLU A 110 -8.51 -1.32 0.53
N ASN A 111 -8.59 -2.55 1.05
CA ASN A 111 -7.39 -3.37 1.28
C ASN A 111 -6.72 -3.82 -0.01
N ASP A 112 -7.48 -4.14 -1.05
CA ASP A 112 -6.94 -4.52 -2.35
C ASP A 112 -6.28 -3.32 -3.05
N ILE A 113 -6.89 -2.14 -2.94
CA ILE A 113 -6.32 -0.87 -3.43
C ILE A 113 -5.03 -0.56 -2.68
N ARG A 114 -5.02 -0.71 -1.36
CA ARG A 114 -3.83 -0.55 -0.53
C ARG A 114 -2.68 -1.44 -1.00
N SER A 115 -2.94 -2.72 -1.22
CA SER A 115 -1.93 -3.68 -1.68
C SER A 115 -1.40 -3.34 -3.07
N THR A 116 -2.26 -2.87 -3.96
CA THR A 116 -1.88 -2.42 -5.30
C THR A 116 -0.96 -1.18 -5.23
N PHE A 117 -1.31 -0.21 -4.39
CA PHE A 117 -0.47 0.97 -4.19
C PHE A 117 0.85 0.64 -3.50
N ALA A 118 0.87 -0.31 -2.57
CA ALA A 118 2.11 -0.77 -1.94
C ALA A 118 3.13 -1.19 -2.99
N GLN A 119 2.72 -1.99 -3.98
CA GLN A 119 3.58 -2.39 -5.08
C GLN A 119 3.95 -1.22 -6.00
N ARG A 120 3.01 -0.31 -6.27
CA ARG A 120 3.29 0.90 -7.08
C ARG A 120 4.35 1.80 -6.44
N TRP A 121 4.29 2.01 -5.12
CA TRP A 121 5.30 2.81 -4.42
C TRP A 121 6.69 2.19 -4.52
N ILE A 122 6.77 0.87 -4.37
CA ILE A 122 8.04 0.13 -4.50
C ILE A 122 8.56 0.22 -5.94
N ASP A 123 7.71 0.06 -6.94
CA ASP A 123 8.10 0.13 -8.35
C ASP A 123 8.64 1.51 -8.73
N LYS A 124 8.06 2.57 -8.15
CA LYS A 124 8.47 3.97 -8.38
C LYS A 124 9.63 4.43 -7.51
N ALA A 125 10.01 3.66 -6.49
CA ALA A 125 11.10 4.01 -5.60
C ALA A 125 12.41 4.16 -6.37
N GLN A 126 13.21 5.16 -5.97
CA GLN A 126 14.51 5.39 -6.58
C GLN A 126 15.53 4.33 -6.14
N PRO A 127 16.54 4.04 -6.98
CA PRO A 127 17.63 3.17 -6.56
C PRO A 127 18.27 3.65 -5.25
N GLY A 128 18.49 2.71 -4.34
CA GLY A 128 19.06 3.00 -3.03
C GLY A 128 18.05 3.23 -1.91
N TRP A 129 16.77 3.44 -2.22
CA TRP A 129 15.71 3.48 -1.21
C TRP A 129 15.45 2.10 -0.62
N TYR A 130 14.93 2.07 0.59
CA TYR A 130 14.57 0.82 1.27
C TYR A 130 13.07 0.56 1.20
N TYR A 131 12.74 -0.71 1.05
CA TYR A 131 11.36 -1.19 1.09
C TYR A 131 11.28 -2.53 1.82
N GLN A 132 10.11 -2.89 2.29
CA GLN A 132 9.86 -4.21 2.88
C GLN A 132 9.42 -5.20 1.80
N ASN A 133 10.02 -6.40 1.83
CA ASN A 133 9.53 -7.52 1.02
C ASN A 133 8.30 -8.17 1.69
N ALA A 134 7.78 -9.24 1.08
CA ALA A 134 6.60 -9.95 1.58
C ALA A 134 6.77 -10.50 3.01
N SER A 135 7.99 -10.81 3.44
CA SER A 135 8.28 -11.27 4.81
C SER A 135 8.46 -10.13 5.82
N GLY A 136 8.43 -8.87 5.36
CA GLY A 136 8.68 -7.71 6.19
C GLY A 136 10.15 -7.34 6.37
N ALA A 137 11.06 -8.03 5.70
CA ALA A 137 12.47 -7.68 5.73
C ALA A 137 12.76 -6.44 4.88
N TRP A 138 13.66 -5.58 5.36
CA TRP A 138 14.11 -4.40 4.64
C TRP A 138 15.08 -4.78 3.53
N ILE A 139 14.77 -4.34 2.32
CA ILE A 139 15.57 -4.54 1.11
C ILE A 139 15.93 -3.17 0.55
N ARG A 140 17.16 -3.01 0.13
CA ARG A 140 17.60 -1.83 -0.62
C ARG A 140 17.34 -2.04 -2.11
N LYS A 141 16.66 -1.08 -2.72
CA LYS A 141 16.38 -1.12 -4.15
C LYS A 141 17.62 -0.83 -5.01
#